data_473782465ab57711188b4fa4d472a8ae
#
_entry.id   473782465ab57711188b4fa4d472a8ae
#
_cell.length_a   1.000
_cell.length_b   1.000
_cell.length_c   1.000
_cell.angle_alpha   90.00
_cell.angle_beta   90.00
_cell.angle_gamma   90.00
#
_symmetry.space_group_name_H-M   'P 1'
#
loop_
_entity.id
_entity.type
_entity.pdbx_description
1 polymer ?
#
loop_
_entity_poly.entity_id
_entity_poly.type
_entity_poly.pdbx_seq_one_letter_code
_entity_poly.pdbx_strand_id
1 'polypeptide(L)'
;MIKGLLLSLMVASAFGQADTLHYSLGAYAETYYGHSFTNPQADEKSALFYNHTTLNQPAVNLGLIEFSVSNSKWTFRGDFMLGTYSQKNLAAEPGMLKNIYQLNATLALSPKHQLILGIMPSHIGLESAKNWENPSFTRSYIAENSPYYETGLAWSYSLTQRINLKVLALTGWQTMHKFRPALGTQVTIEIAKGIRFNSSGFIGDEGKGLRVFYDNYVQIPLSSSVSWILCEDVGFESGNFWHGGSTFLTWQVRPALKLAGRLEYYADPKAIILAESFSDLSQSLSADYQLTSWGMLRTEWKHSEKWGNEVLLGLLFNLSSN
;
A
#
# COMPACT_ATOMS: atom_id res chain seq x y z
N MET A 1 46.21 8.56 11.14
CA MET A 1 46.02 7.09 11.19
C MET A 1 45.26 6.55 12.40
N ILE A 2 45.23 7.22 13.55
CA ILE A 2 44.59 6.71 14.79
C ILE A 2 43.04 6.85 14.78
N LYS A 3 42.47 7.87 14.10
CA LYS A 3 41.01 8.05 14.05
C LYS A 3 40.24 7.03 13.18
N GLY A 4 40.90 6.43 12.18
CA GLY A 4 40.28 5.38 11.36
C GLY A 4 40.21 4.01 12.05
N LEU A 5 41.17 3.76 12.95
CA LEU A 5 41.24 2.51 13.71
C LEU A 5 40.18 2.44 14.82
N LEU A 6 39.84 3.56 15.44
CA LEU A 6 38.78 3.63 16.46
C LEU A 6 37.36 3.45 15.88
N LEU A 7 37.13 3.90 14.65
CA LEU A 7 35.83 3.68 13.99
C LEU A 7 35.63 2.22 13.57
N SER A 8 36.72 1.54 13.11
CA SER A 8 36.65 0.12 12.77
C SER A 8 36.52 -0.78 14.00
N LEU A 9 37.10 -0.39 15.16
CA LEU A 9 36.94 -1.10 16.42
C LEU A 9 35.55 -0.93 17.04
N MET A 10 34.89 0.21 16.87
CA MET A 10 33.49 0.41 17.32
C MET A 10 32.48 -0.40 16.47
N VAL A 11 32.74 -0.58 15.17
CA VAL A 11 31.91 -1.45 14.32
C VAL A 11 32.12 -2.94 14.67
N ALA A 12 33.34 -3.35 14.97
CA ALA A 12 33.66 -4.75 15.33
C ALA A 12 33.09 -5.17 16.70
N SER A 13 32.93 -4.25 17.67
CA SER A 13 32.32 -4.56 18.98
C SER A 13 30.80 -4.67 18.97
N ALA A 14 30.13 -4.25 17.88
CA ALA A 14 28.69 -4.45 17.69
C ALA A 14 28.32 -5.88 17.22
N PHE A 15 29.30 -6.69 16.81
CA PHE A 15 29.11 -8.07 16.32
C PHE A 15 29.50 -9.15 17.35
N GLY A 16 29.44 -8.83 18.64
CA GLY A 16 29.78 -9.75 19.73
C GLY A 16 28.64 -10.64 20.19
N GLN A 17 28.29 -11.60 19.43
CA GLN A 17 27.70 -12.94 19.62
C GLN A 17 27.22 -13.36 18.23
N ALA A 18 27.49 -14.60 17.82
CA ALA A 18 27.01 -15.14 16.54
C ALA A 18 25.48 -15.26 16.60
N ASP A 19 24.78 -14.14 16.32
CA ASP A 19 23.32 -14.12 16.17
C ASP A 19 22.97 -14.99 14.95
N THR A 20 22.10 -15.94 15.14
CA THR A 20 21.61 -16.79 14.04
C THR A 20 20.88 -15.92 13.02
N LEU A 21 21.32 -15.99 11.76
CA LEU A 21 20.64 -15.32 10.66
C LEU A 21 19.49 -16.20 10.16
N HIS A 22 18.36 -15.59 10.02
CA HIS A 22 17.15 -16.17 9.41
C HIS A 22 16.96 -15.56 8.03
N TYR A 23 16.71 -16.41 7.03
CA TYR A 23 16.47 -16.01 5.65
C TYR A 23 15.04 -16.35 5.28
N SER A 24 14.38 -15.46 4.53
CA SER A 24 13.06 -15.70 3.96
C SER A 24 13.09 -15.35 2.48
N LEU A 25 12.47 -16.18 1.68
CA LEU A 25 12.25 -15.96 0.25
C LEU A 25 10.76 -16.14 -0.02
N GLY A 26 10.17 -15.20 -0.78
CA GLY A 26 8.77 -15.24 -1.18
C GLY A 26 8.60 -14.82 -2.63
N ALA A 27 7.45 -15.13 -3.19
CA ALA A 27 7.02 -14.65 -4.48
C ALA A 27 5.53 -14.35 -4.49
N TYR A 28 5.15 -13.29 -5.20
CA TYR A 28 3.77 -12.94 -5.45
C TYR A 28 3.58 -12.72 -6.95
N ALA A 29 2.45 -13.16 -7.48
CA ALA A 29 2.06 -12.89 -8.85
C ALA A 29 0.57 -12.63 -8.93
N GLU A 30 0.20 -11.61 -9.68
CA GLU A 30 -1.16 -11.22 -9.97
C GLU A 30 -1.33 -11.01 -11.45
N THR A 31 -2.08 -11.91 -12.09
CA THR A 31 -2.46 -11.84 -13.49
C THR A 31 -3.95 -11.56 -13.59
N TYR A 32 -4.36 -10.84 -14.63
CA TYR A 32 -5.77 -10.51 -14.79
C TYR A 32 -6.16 -10.28 -16.25
N TYR A 33 -7.47 -10.28 -16.48
CA TYR A 33 -8.14 -9.80 -17.67
C TYR A 33 -9.25 -8.83 -17.23
N GLY A 34 -9.28 -7.64 -17.83
CA GLY A 34 -10.31 -6.64 -17.59
C GLY A 34 -11.07 -6.31 -18.87
N HIS A 35 -12.38 -6.06 -18.76
CA HIS A 35 -13.22 -5.65 -19.87
C HIS A 35 -14.14 -4.49 -19.47
N SER A 36 -14.16 -3.43 -20.29
CA SER A 36 -15.09 -2.30 -20.15
C SER A 36 -16.26 -2.46 -21.13
N PHE A 37 -17.46 -2.57 -20.60
CA PHE A 37 -18.68 -2.64 -21.42
C PHE A 37 -19.07 -1.29 -22.02
N THR A 38 -18.63 -0.20 -21.38
CA THR A 38 -18.93 1.16 -21.83
C THR A 38 -17.95 1.63 -22.91
N ASN A 39 -16.69 1.19 -22.83
CA ASN A 39 -15.68 1.45 -23.85
C ASN A 39 -14.96 0.15 -24.24
N PRO A 40 -15.63 -0.73 -25.02
CA PRO A 40 -15.10 -2.08 -25.32
C PRO A 40 -13.88 -2.09 -26.25
N GLN A 41 -13.50 -0.95 -26.83
CA GLN A 41 -12.31 -0.80 -27.66
C GLN A 41 -11.12 -0.19 -26.90
N ALA A 42 -11.29 0.17 -25.63
CA ALA A 42 -10.20 0.73 -24.84
C ALA A 42 -9.17 -0.34 -24.48
N ASP A 43 -7.89 -0.07 -24.71
CA ASP A 43 -6.79 -0.95 -24.31
C ASP A 43 -6.33 -0.68 -22.87
N GLU A 44 -6.61 0.53 -22.37
CA GLU A 44 -6.20 1.00 -21.04
C GLU A 44 -7.31 1.80 -20.37
N LYS A 45 -7.31 1.78 -19.03
CA LYS A 45 -8.09 2.68 -18.18
C LYS A 45 -7.54 4.11 -18.22
N SER A 46 -8.32 5.04 -17.71
CA SER A 46 -7.87 6.43 -17.47
C SER A 46 -6.57 6.46 -16.67
N ALA A 47 -5.74 7.48 -16.89
CA ALA A 47 -4.48 7.75 -16.18
C ALA A 47 -4.63 7.96 -14.66
N LEU A 48 -5.86 7.96 -14.16
CA LEU A 48 -6.24 7.97 -12.74
C LEU A 48 -5.93 6.68 -12.01
N PHE A 49 -5.81 5.57 -12.76
CA PHE A 49 -5.59 4.24 -12.20
C PHE A 49 -4.15 3.81 -12.41
N TYR A 50 -3.59 3.19 -11.40
CA TYR A 50 -2.24 2.62 -11.42
C TYR A 50 -2.28 1.09 -11.36
N ASN A 51 -3.38 0.52 -10.85
CA ASN A 51 -3.59 -0.92 -10.80
C ASN A 51 -4.62 -1.35 -11.85
N HIS A 52 -4.43 -2.57 -12.40
CA HIS A 52 -5.36 -3.17 -13.36
C HIS A 52 -5.70 -2.25 -14.53
N THR A 53 -4.70 -1.55 -15.06
CA THR A 53 -4.89 -0.51 -16.07
C THR A 53 -5.17 -1.06 -17.46
N THR A 54 -4.67 -2.23 -17.78
CA THR A 54 -4.83 -2.88 -19.11
C THR A 54 -6.23 -3.47 -19.24
N LEU A 55 -6.85 -3.24 -20.39
CA LEU A 55 -8.17 -3.76 -20.74
C LEU A 55 -8.11 -4.65 -21.98
N ASN A 56 -9.07 -5.55 -22.11
CA ASN A 56 -9.31 -6.39 -23.28
C ASN A 56 -8.17 -7.33 -23.67
N GLN A 57 -7.18 -7.51 -22.81
CA GLN A 57 -6.08 -8.47 -22.97
C GLN A 57 -5.57 -8.94 -21.60
N PRO A 58 -5.01 -10.16 -21.51
CA PRO A 58 -4.37 -10.63 -20.30
C PRO A 58 -3.16 -9.76 -19.94
N ALA A 59 -3.00 -9.46 -18.66
CA ALA A 59 -1.87 -8.67 -18.16
C ALA A 59 -1.38 -9.18 -16.81
N VAL A 60 -0.11 -8.88 -16.49
CA VAL A 60 0.45 -9.02 -15.16
C VAL A 60 0.36 -7.65 -14.47
N ASN A 61 -0.47 -7.54 -13.44
CA ASN A 61 -0.53 -6.31 -12.65
C ASN A 61 0.73 -6.15 -11.80
N LEU A 62 1.02 -7.13 -10.97
CA LEU A 62 2.16 -7.12 -10.05
C LEU A 62 2.77 -8.51 -9.92
N GLY A 63 4.06 -8.62 -10.16
CA GLY A 63 4.88 -9.76 -9.77
C GLY A 63 5.94 -9.30 -8.79
N LEU A 64 6.14 -10.02 -7.68
CA LEU A 64 7.16 -9.72 -6.67
C LEU A 64 8.08 -10.93 -6.45
N ILE A 65 9.34 -10.63 -6.19
CA ILE A 65 10.26 -11.51 -5.47
C ILE A 65 10.63 -10.82 -4.18
N GLU A 66 10.33 -11.46 -3.07
CA GLU A 66 10.50 -10.94 -1.72
C GLU A 66 11.67 -11.66 -1.04
N PHE A 67 12.56 -10.88 -0.44
CA PHE A 67 13.72 -11.41 0.27
C PHE A 67 13.89 -10.69 1.59
N SER A 68 14.19 -11.43 2.66
CA SER A 68 14.62 -10.84 3.91
C SER A 68 15.72 -11.64 4.59
N VAL A 69 16.56 -10.92 5.33
CA VAL A 69 17.55 -11.47 6.27
C VAL A 69 17.34 -10.80 7.60
N SER A 70 17.25 -11.58 8.67
CA SER A 70 17.03 -11.04 10.01
C SER A 70 17.83 -11.76 11.07
N ASN A 71 18.05 -11.07 12.18
CA ASN A 71 18.51 -11.61 13.45
C ASN A 71 17.70 -11.00 14.61
N SER A 72 18.14 -11.16 15.84
CA SER A 72 17.47 -10.63 17.03
C SER A 72 17.27 -9.10 17.02
N LYS A 73 18.12 -8.34 16.29
CA LYS A 73 18.13 -6.87 16.31
C LYS A 73 17.85 -6.24 14.96
N TRP A 74 18.25 -6.87 13.86
CA TRP A 74 18.19 -6.32 12.52
C TRP A 74 17.32 -7.15 11.60
N THR A 75 16.57 -6.48 10.77
CA THR A 75 15.94 -7.06 9.59
C THR A 75 16.30 -6.21 8.38
N PHE A 76 16.88 -6.83 7.38
CA PHE A 76 17.01 -6.25 6.04
C PHE A 76 15.94 -6.87 5.15
N ARG A 77 15.25 -6.05 4.36
CA ARG A 77 14.23 -6.50 3.41
C ARG A 77 14.45 -5.85 2.05
N GLY A 78 14.38 -6.67 0.99
CA GLY A 78 14.47 -6.23 -0.39
C GLY A 78 13.45 -6.97 -1.24
N ASP A 79 12.43 -6.26 -1.74
CA ASP A 79 11.40 -6.82 -2.59
C ASP A 79 11.47 -6.12 -3.96
N PHE A 80 11.54 -6.92 -5.03
CA PHE A 80 11.63 -6.44 -6.38
C PHE A 80 10.35 -6.77 -7.14
N MET A 81 9.92 -5.82 -7.98
CA MET A 81 8.64 -5.93 -8.67
C MET A 81 8.77 -5.78 -10.19
N LEU A 82 7.77 -6.34 -10.87
CA LEU A 82 7.51 -6.16 -12.29
C LEU A 82 5.98 -6.13 -12.53
N GLY A 83 5.57 -5.70 -13.71
CA GLY A 83 4.16 -5.65 -14.11
C GLY A 83 3.69 -4.23 -14.46
N THR A 84 2.42 -4.10 -14.83
CA THR A 84 1.82 -2.82 -15.24
C THR A 84 1.82 -1.83 -14.08
N TYR A 85 1.58 -2.29 -12.84
CA TYR A 85 1.66 -1.46 -11.65
C TYR A 85 3.00 -0.74 -11.49
N SER A 86 4.12 -1.45 -11.62
CA SER A 86 5.44 -0.84 -11.47
C SER A 86 5.69 0.24 -12.52
N GLN A 87 5.22 0.02 -13.77
CA GLN A 87 5.39 0.96 -14.86
C GLN A 87 4.50 2.20 -14.73
N LYS A 88 3.30 2.06 -14.22
CA LYS A 88 2.33 3.14 -14.08
C LYS A 88 2.54 3.94 -12.80
N ASN A 89 2.57 3.28 -11.65
CA ASN A 89 2.67 3.95 -10.36
C ASN A 89 4.05 4.57 -10.10
N LEU A 90 5.13 3.92 -10.59
CA LEU A 90 6.50 4.41 -10.46
C LEU A 90 7.00 5.09 -11.74
N ALA A 91 6.10 5.57 -12.60
CA ALA A 91 6.46 6.20 -13.86
C ALA A 91 7.46 7.37 -13.71
N ALA A 92 7.38 8.10 -12.60
CA ALA A 92 8.26 9.22 -12.27
C ALA A 92 9.66 8.81 -11.80
N GLU A 93 9.86 7.53 -11.41
CA GLU A 93 11.14 7.05 -10.94
C GLU A 93 12.09 6.70 -12.10
N PRO A 94 13.39 7.03 -12.02
CA PRO A 94 14.34 6.74 -13.08
C PRO A 94 14.82 5.29 -13.07
N GLY A 95 15.02 4.72 -14.25
CA GLY A 95 15.70 3.45 -14.46
C GLY A 95 15.11 2.29 -13.65
N MET A 96 15.97 1.54 -12.98
CA MET A 96 15.59 0.35 -12.20
C MET A 96 14.88 0.67 -10.88
N LEU A 97 14.83 1.91 -10.44
CA LEU A 97 14.06 2.29 -9.24
C LEU A 97 12.57 1.94 -9.38
N LYS A 98 12.04 1.91 -10.60
CA LYS A 98 10.68 1.45 -10.90
C LYS A 98 10.41 0.00 -10.47
N ASN A 99 11.45 -0.80 -10.29
CA ASN A 99 11.36 -2.21 -9.95
C ASN A 99 11.58 -2.48 -8.47
N ILE A 100 11.77 -1.46 -7.64
CA ILE A 100 11.90 -1.60 -6.19
C ILE A 100 10.52 -1.43 -5.56
N TYR A 101 10.01 -2.51 -4.95
CA TYR A 101 8.78 -2.46 -4.16
C TYR A 101 9.06 -1.94 -2.75
N GLN A 102 10.11 -2.47 -2.11
CA GLN A 102 10.70 -1.96 -0.88
C GLN A 102 12.16 -2.37 -0.76
N LEU A 103 12.94 -1.54 -0.07
CA LEU A 103 14.35 -1.79 0.22
C LEU A 103 14.71 -1.03 1.50
N ASN A 104 14.72 -1.74 2.62
CA ASN A 104 14.89 -1.11 3.92
C ASN A 104 15.63 -1.99 4.92
N ALA A 105 16.13 -1.33 5.96
CA ALA A 105 16.66 -1.97 7.15
C ALA A 105 15.86 -1.53 8.37
N THR A 106 15.47 -2.49 9.20
CA THR A 106 14.82 -2.28 10.48
C THR A 106 15.77 -2.62 11.62
N LEU A 107 15.89 -1.71 12.58
CA LEU A 107 16.63 -1.90 13.82
C LEU A 107 15.66 -1.94 15.01
N ALA A 108 15.60 -3.05 15.71
CA ALA A 108 14.90 -3.18 16.98
C ALA A 108 15.76 -2.57 18.11
N LEU A 109 15.41 -1.35 18.55
CA LEU A 109 16.08 -0.67 19.66
C LEU A 109 15.69 -1.30 21.02
N SER A 110 14.44 -1.77 21.10
CA SER A 110 13.89 -2.51 22.24
C SER A 110 12.64 -3.27 21.77
N PRO A 111 11.99 -4.09 22.61
CA PRO A 111 10.72 -4.75 22.26
C PRO A 111 9.60 -3.78 21.86
N LYS A 112 9.71 -2.50 22.23
CA LYS A 112 8.70 -1.47 21.94
C LYS A 112 9.13 -0.46 20.88
N HIS A 113 10.40 -0.34 20.55
CA HIS A 113 10.94 0.70 19.68
C HIS A 113 11.67 0.10 18.49
N GLN A 114 11.32 0.54 17.29
CA GLN A 114 11.97 0.16 16.06
C GLN A 114 12.28 1.40 15.21
N LEU A 115 13.41 1.36 14.51
CA LEU A 115 13.75 2.31 13.45
C LEU A 115 13.77 1.56 12.12
N ILE A 116 13.17 2.17 11.09
CA ILE A 116 13.15 1.66 9.73
C ILE A 116 13.77 2.73 8.83
N LEU A 117 14.77 2.36 8.04
CA LEU A 117 15.46 3.27 7.12
C LEU A 117 15.44 2.69 5.72
N GLY A 118 15.01 3.46 4.74
CA GLY A 118 15.02 3.10 3.32
C GLY A 118 13.70 3.34 2.62
N ILE A 119 13.43 2.55 1.58
CA ILE A 119 12.20 2.54 0.81
C ILE A 119 11.25 1.54 1.48
N MET A 120 10.08 2.00 1.87
CA MET A 120 9.09 1.22 2.60
C MET A 120 7.68 1.41 2.01
N PRO A 121 6.77 0.45 2.19
CA PRO A 121 5.35 0.68 1.90
C PRO A 121 4.83 1.89 2.68
N SER A 122 3.93 2.65 2.07
CA SER A 122 3.36 3.84 2.71
C SER A 122 2.70 3.51 4.04
N HIS A 123 2.75 4.49 4.95
CA HIS A 123 2.00 4.43 6.21
C HIS A 123 0.54 4.89 6.04
N ILE A 124 0.18 5.37 4.84
CA ILE A 124 -1.13 5.90 4.50
C ILE A 124 -1.97 4.81 3.85
N GLY A 125 -3.25 4.73 4.21
CA GLY A 125 -4.23 3.85 3.58
C GLY A 125 -4.32 2.44 4.18
N LEU A 126 -5.44 1.80 3.87
CA LEU A 126 -5.74 0.42 4.23
C LEU A 126 -5.26 -0.56 3.15
N GLU A 127 -5.44 -0.19 1.88
CA GLU A 127 -5.28 -1.09 0.75
C GLU A 127 -3.82 -1.15 0.29
N SER A 128 -3.32 -2.36 0.15
CA SER A 128 -1.95 -2.65 -0.31
C SER A 128 -1.86 -2.73 -1.84
N ALA A 129 -0.68 -2.50 -2.39
CA ALA A 129 -0.40 -2.83 -3.79
C ALA A 129 -0.43 -4.34 -4.05
N LYS A 130 -0.03 -5.18 -3.07
CA LYS A 130 -0.29 -6.63 -3.06
C LYS A 130 -1.77 -6.86 -2.81
N ASN A 131 -2.49 -7.16 -3.86
CA ASN A 131 -3.94 -7.22 -3.81
C ASN A 131 -4.51 -8.43 -3.04
N TRP A 132 -3.69 -9.41 -2.70
CA TRP A 132 -4.07 -10.57 -1.90
C TRP A 132 -4.80 -10.23 -0.59
N GLU A 133 -4.41 -9.14 0.04
CA GLU A 133 -4.90 -8.72 1.35
C GLU A 133 -6.06 -7.72 1.27
N ASN A 134 -6.34 -7.17 0.09
CA ASN A 134 -7.36 -6.14 -0.06
C ASN A 134 -8.78 -6.70 0.03
N PRO A 135 -9.75 -5.88 0.49
CA PRO A 135 -11.14 -6.32 0.57
C PRO A 135 -11.77 -6.56 -0.80
N SER A 136 -11.41 -5.78 -1.83
CA SER A 136 -11.90 -5.87 -3.22
C SER A 136 -10.77 -6.13 -4.19
N PHE A 137 -11.06 -6.51 -5.43
CA PHE A 137 -10.06 -6.79 -6.45
C PHE A 137 -9.39 -5.52 -6.95
N THR A 138 -10.15 -4.54 -7.42
CA THR A 138 -9.58 -3.22 -7.74
C THR A 138 -9.45 -2.40 -6.47
N ARG A 139 -8.50 -1.47 -6.47
CA ARG A 139 -8.32 -0.52 -5.38
C ARG A 139 -9.39 0.58 -5.44
N SER A 140 -9.68 1.16 -4.28
CA SER A 140 -10.54 2.33 -4.20
C SER A 140 -9.87 3.57 -4.78
N TYR A 141 -10.66 4.58 -5.14
CA TYR A 141 -10.14 5.86 -5.64
C TYR A 141 -9.18 6.53 -4.68
N ILE A 142 -9.49 6.50 -3.37
CA ILE A 142 -8.59 7.07 -2.35
C ILE A 142 -7.25 6.33 -2.34
N ALA A 143 -7.26 5.00 -2.43
CA ALA A 143 -6.05 4.20 -2.44
C ALA A 143 -5.25 4.32 -3.74
N GLU A 144 -5.89 4.52 -4.91
CA GLU A 144 -5.20 4.81 -6.17
C GLU A 144 -4.49 6.17 -6.13
N ASN A 145 -4.99 7.15 -5.36
CA ASN A 145 -4.54 8.53 -5.37
C ASN A 145 -3.85 8.97 -4.05
N SER A 146 -3.43 8.01 -3.23
CA SER A 146 -2.55 8.17 -2.07
C SER A 146 -1.18 7.51 -2.31
N PRO A 147 -0.15 7.80 -1.50
CA PRO A 147 1.18 7.21 -1.69
C PRO A 147 1.18 5.69 -1.50
N TYR A 148 1.88 4.98 -2.36
CA TYR A 148 2.08 3.54 -2.25
C TYR A 148 3.38 3.16 -1.55
N TYR A 149 4.40 4.00 -1.69
CA TYR A 149 5.71 3.82 -1.06
C TYR A 149 6.22 5.17 -0.58
N GLU A 150 7.10 5.09 0.38
CA GLU A 150 7.79 6.24 0.95
C GLU A 150 9.26 5.93 1.14
N THR A 151 10.08 6.96 1.13
CA THR A 151 11.51 6.83 1.39
C THR A 151 11.88 7.72 2.55
N GLY A 152 12.64 7.19 3.51
CA GLY A 152 13.03 7.96 4.66
C GLY A 152 13.37 7.12 5.89
N LEU A 153 13.24 7.74 7.05
CA LEU A 153 13.40 7.15 8.37
C LEU A 153 12.05 7.13 9.08
N ALA A 154 11.63 5.97 9.56
CA ALA A 154 10.46 5.82 10.41
C ALA A 154 10.86 5.33 11.80
N TRP A 155 10.33 5.95 12.84
CA TRP A 155 10.36 5.47 14.21
C TRP A 155 9.00 4.93 14.59
N SER A 156 8.95 3.66 14.99
CA SER A 156 7.75 2.97 15.45
C SER A 156 7.81 2.68 16.93
N TYR A 157 6.73 2.96 17.64
CA TYR A 157 6.62 2.79 19.09
C TYR A 157 5.33 2.07 19.48
N SER A 158 5.45 0.88 20.05
CA SER A 158 4.34 0.16 20.67
C SER A 158 4.08 0.69 22.07
N LEU A 159 3.24 1.74 22.18
CA LEU A 159 2.90 2.39 23.44
C LEU A 159 2.26 1.39 24.40
N THR A 160 1.31 0.59 23.91
CA THR A 160 0.70 -0.54 24.59
C THR A 160 0.58 -1.72 23.63
N GLN A 161 0.06 -2.86 24.07
CA GLN A 161 -0.28 -3.99 23.18
C GLN A 161 -1.37 -3.63 22.14
N ARG A 162 -2.09 -2.53 22.33
CA ARG A 162 -3.22 -2.10 21.50
C ARG A 162 -2.99 -0.79 20.76
N ILE A 163 -1.94 -0.03 21.10
CA ILE A 163 -1.68 1.30 20.54
C ILE A 163 -0.26 1.31 20.00
N ASN A 164 -0.17 1.53 18.69
CA ASN A 164 1.09 1.72 17.98
C ASN A 164 1.14 3.13 17.39
N LEU A 165 2.27 3.79 17.56
CA LEU A 165 2.58 5.10 17.03
C LEU A 165 3.71 4.97 16.02
N LYS A 166 3.68 5.77 14.95
CA LYS A 166 4.78 5.90 14.00
C LYS A 166 4.99 7.37 13.66
N VAL A 167 6.24 7.79 13.59
CA VAL A 167 6.65 9.11 13.12
C VAL A 167 7.69 8.90 12.03
N LEU A 168 7.55 9.61 10.92
CA LEU A 168 8.38 9.44 9.75
C LEU A 168 9.01 10.78 9.34
N ALA A 169 10.30 10.74 9.03
CA ALA A 169 11.00 11.80 8.30
C ALA A 169 11.20 11.30 6.86
N LEU A 170 10.52 11.92 5.92
CA LEU A 170 10.37 11.45 4.54
C LEU A 170 11.10 12.34 3.55
N THR A 171 11.42 11.78 2.39
CA THR A 171 12.02 12.50 1.26
C THR A 171 10.98 13.17 0.35
N GLY A 172 9.68 12.97 0.59
CA GLY A 172 8.56 13.53 -0.16
C GLY A 172 7.32 12.67 -0.09
N TRP A 173 6.30 13.04 -0.86
CA TRP A 173 5.01 12.35 -0.92
C TRP A 173 5.14 10.90 -1.43
N GLN A 174 5.78 10.72 -2.58
CA GLN A 174 6.06 9.41 -3.20
C GLN A 174 7.26 9.57 -4.13
N THR A 175 8.49 9.44 -3.59
CA THR A 175 9.71 9.58 -4.39
C THR A 175 10.90 8.86 -3.76
N MET A 176 11.73 8.24 -4.61
CA MET A 176 13.00 7.61 -4.22
C MET A 176 14.22 8.46 -4.55
N HIS A 177 14.12 9.37 -5.53
CA HIS A 177 15.26 10.08 -6.12
C HIS A 177 15.24 11.60 -5.91
N LYS A 178 14.14 12.15 -5.40
CA LYS A 178 14.01 13.58 -5.09
C LYS A 178 13.99 13.76 -3.58
N PHE A 179 14.51 14.91 -3.13
CA PHE A 179 14.49 15.25 -1.71
C PHE A 179 13.62 16.48 -1.49
N ARG A 180 12.45 16.25 -0.94
CA ARG A 180 11.47 17.26 -0.51
C ARG A 180 11.07 16.92 0.92
N PRO A 181 11.75 17.49 1.94
CA PRO A 181 11.57 17.10 3.33
C PRO A 181 10.10 17.12 3.74
N ALA A 182 9.63 16.03 4.31
CA ALA A 182 8.28 15.88 4.79
C ALA A 182 8.24 15.09 6.09
N LEU A 183 7.14 15.20 6.81
CA LEU A 183 6.86 14.44 8.03
C LEU A 183 5.62 13.59 7.83
N GLY A 184 5.67 12.36 8.33
CA GLY A 184 4.54 11.45 8.42
C GLY A 184 4.24 11.08 9.86
N THR A 185 2.98 10.77 10.14
CA THR A 185 2.52 10.26 11.43
C THR A 185 1.48 9.16 11.23
N GLN A 186 1.47 8.18 12.12
CA GLN A 186 0.43 7.15 12.13
C GLN A 186 0.14 6.72 13.57
N VAL A 187 -1.14 6.56 13.85
CA VAL A 187 -1.65 5.95 15.08
C VAL A 187 -2.56 4.80 14.71
N THR A 188 -2.25 3.61 15.22
CA THR A 188 -3.12 2.44 15.08
C THR A 188 -3.60 2.03 16.47
N ILE A 189 -4.92 1.84 16.62
CA ILE A 189 -5.56 1.49 17.89
C ILE A 189 -6.43 0.25 17.69
N GLU A 190 -6.16 -0.79 18.45
CA GLU A 190 -7.09 -1.91 18.63
C GLU A 190 -8.02 -1.59 19.78
N ILE A 191 -9.27 -1.17 19.48
CA ILE A 191 -10.22 -0.70 20.48
C ILE A 191 -10.72 -1.90 21.31
N ALA A 192 -11.79 -2.50 20.95
CA ALA A 192 -12.35 -3.66 21.63
C ALA A 192 -12.98 -4.61 20.62
N LYS A 193 -13.05 -5.90 20.94
CA LYS A 193 -13.73 -6.89 20.08
C LYS A 193 -13.19 -6.95 18.64
N GLY A 194 -11.89 -6.66 18.43
CA GLY A 194 -11.25 -6.67 17.11
C GLY A 194 -11.51 -5.43 16.26
N ILE A 195 -12.11 -4.36 16.80
CA ILE A 195 -12.25 -3.09 16.10
C ILE A 195 -10.87 -2.44 16.01
N ARG A 196 -10.39 -2.18 14.79
CA ARG A 196 -9.14 -1.50 14.52
C ARG A 196 -9.40 -0.12 13.92
N PHE A 197 -8.82 0.90 14.51
CA PHE A 197 -8.80 2.26 14.00
C PHE A 197 -7.37 2.62 13.60
N ASN A 198 -7.21 3.30 12.46
CA ASN A 198 -5.96 3.90 12.01
C ASN A 198 -6.20 5.36 11.65
N SER A 199 -5.25 6.21 11.99
CA SER A 199 -5.17 7.58 11.51
C SER A 199 -3.73 7.86 11.10
N SER A 200 -3.56 8.33 9.87
CA SER A 200 -2.27 8.68 9.28
C SER A 200 -2.28 10.14 8.82
N GLY A 201 -1.13 10.77 8.82
CA GLY A 201 -0.97 12.14 8.39
C GLY A 201 0.35 12.35 7.65
N PHE A 202 0.33 13.31 6.72
CA PHE A 202 1.50 13.76 5.97
C PHE A 202 1.52 15.29 5.94
N ILE A 203 2.71 15.88 6.07
CA ILE A 203 2.96 17.30 5.86
C ILE A 203 4.30 17.50 5.15
N GLY A 204 4.29 18.20 4.01
CA GLY A 204 5.49 18.48 3.22
C GLY A 204 5.21 19.42 2.06
N ASP A 205 6.26 19.98 1.44
CA ASP A 205 6.14 20.81 0.24
C ASP A 205 6.48 19.98 -1.01
N GLU A 206 5.48 19.74 -1.86
CA GLU A 206 5.62 19.00 -3.11
C GLU A 206 6.01 19.89 -4.31
N GLY A 207 6.44 21.13 -4.05
CA GLY A 207 6.86 22.11 -5.07
C GLY A 207 5.74 22.95 -5.64
N LYS A 208 4.53 22.83 -5.09
CA LYS A 208 3.36 23.66 -5.37
C LYS A 208 2.83 24.35 -4.10
N GLY A 209 3.56 24.25 -2.99
CA GLY A 209 3.20 24.74 -1.67
C GLY A 209 3.00 23.61 -0.66
N LEU A 210 2.68 24.00 0.57
CA LEU A 210 2.52 23.05 1.66
C LEU A 210 1.33 22.13 1.43
N ARG A 211 1.60 20.82 1.36
CA ARG A 211 0.61 19.75 1.35
C ARG A 211 0.41 19.24 2.77
N VAL A 212 -0.83 19.16 3.19
CA VAL A 212 -1.26 18.49 4.42
C VAL A 212 -2.29 17.44 4.04
N PHE A 213 -2.12 16.22 4.54
CA PHE A 213 -3.00 15.11 4.20
C PHE A 213 -3.31 14.27 5.43
N TYR A 214 -4.54 13.79 5.50
CA TYR A 214 -5.06 12.89 6.53
C TYR A 214 -5.76 11.71 5.87
N ASP A 215 -5.45 10.51 6.35
CA ASP A 215 -6.09 9.25 6.07
C ASP A 215 -6.62 8.66 7.37
N ASN A 216 -7.84 8.19 7.34
CA ASN A 216 -8.44 7.48 8.46
C ASN A 216 -9.15 6.23 7.96
N TYR A 217 -9.01 5.13 8.69
CA TYR A 217 -9.88 4.00 8.47
C TYR A 217 -10.27 3.30 9.78
N VAL A 218 -11.43 2.66 9.75
CA VAL A 218 -11.89 1.77 10.83
C VAL A 218 -12.36 0.45 10.25
N GLN A 219 -11.91 -0.64 10.86
CA GLN A 219 -12.33 -2.01 10.55
C GLN A 219 -13.17 -2.53 11.72
N ILE A 220 -14.40 -2.94 11.46
CA ILE A 220 -15.39 -3.35 12.45
C ILE A 220 -15.85 -4.77 12.14
N PRO A 221 -15.44 -5.80 12.91
CA PRO A 221 -16.02 -7.13 12.79
C PRO A 221 -17.47 -7.11 13.31
N LEU A 222 -18.41 -7.29 12.41
CA LEU A 222 -19.85 -7.36 12.74
C LEU A 222 -20.24 -8.77 13.24
N SER A 223 -19.54 -9.78 12.75
CA SER A 223 -19.64 -11.18 13.20
C SER A 223 -18.32 -11.91 12.96
N SER A 224 -18.25 -13.21 13.21
CA SER A 224 -17.11 -14.05 12.88
C SER A 224 -16.83 -14.16 11.36
N SER A 225 -17.81 -13.83 10.52
CA SER A 225 -17.72 -13.96 9.07
C SER A 225 -17.98 -12.65 8.30
N VAL A 226 -18.45 -11.59 8.98
CA VAL A 226 -18.79 -10.31 8.34
C VAL A 226 -18.00 -9.19 8.96
N SER A 227 -17.35 -8.37 8.13
CA SER A 227 -16.65 -7.16 8.57
C SER A 227 -17.11 -5.95 7.75
N TRP A 228 -17.20 -4.82 8.42
CA TRP A 228 -17.45 -3.53 7.82
C TRP A 228 -16.19 -2.66 7.94
N ILE A 229 -15.82 -1.98 6.85
CA ILE A 229 -14.64 -1.13 6.78
C ILE A 229 -15.08 0.23 6.25
N LEU A 230 -14.59 1.29 6.88
CA LEU A 230 -14.79 2.68 6.45
C LEU A 230 -13.41 3.31 6.29
N CYS A 231 -13.19 4.02 5.17
CA CYS A 231 -11.97 4.74 4.87
C CYS A 231 -12.31 6.15 4.41
N GLU A 232 -11.49 7.12 4.78
CA GLU A 232 -11.63 8.54 4.42
C GLU A 232 -10.26 9.17 4.23
N ASP A 233 -10.13 9.95 3.15
CA ASP A 233 -8.96 10.77 2.83
C ASP A 233 -9.36 12.22 2.67
N VAL A 234 -8.57 13.12 3.26
CA VAL A 234 -8.70 14.57 3.07
C VAL A 234 -7.32 15.19 2.92
N GLY A 235 -7.12 15.93 1.84
CA GLY A 235 -5.87 16.62 1.57
C GLY A 235 -6.04 18.09 1.24
N PHE A 236 -5.03 18.89 1.57
CA PHE A 236 -4.95 20.32 1.33
C PHE A 236 -3.61 20.66 0.71
N GLU A 237 -3.62 21.49 -0.33
CA GLU A 237 -2.42 22.08 -0.92
C GLU A 237 -2.74 23.46 -1.49
N SER A 238 -1.95 24.48 -1.09
CA SER A 238 -2.08 25.85 -1.63
C SER A 238 -3.50 26.44 -1.55
N GLY A 239 -4.21 26.20 -0.45
CA GLY A 239 -5.56 26.72 -0.22
C GLY A 239 -6.68 25.94 -0.92
N ASN A 240 -6.38 24.88 -1.64
CA ASN A 240 -7.33 23.98 -2.26
C ASN A 240 -7.38 22.66 -1.52
N PHE A 241 -8.44 21.88 -1.70
CA PHE A 241 -8.59 20.57 -1.07
C PHE A 241 -9.12 19.53 -2.06
N TRP A 242 -8.79 18.27 -1.77
CA TRP A 242 -9.38 17.08 -2.36
C TRP A 242 -9.81 16.14 -1.24
N HIS A 243 -10.76 15.29 -1.51
CA HIS A 243 -11.23 14.33 -0.52
C HIS A 243 -11.85 13.12 -1.18
N GLY A 244 -11.97 12.06 -0.43
CA GLY A 244 -12.67 10.86 -0.85
C GLY A 244 -12.94 9.94 0.31
N GLY A 245 -13.74 8.93 0.06
CA GLY A 245 -14.03 7.89 1.03
C GLY A 245 -14.48 6.61 0.35
N SER A 246 -14.28 5.51 1.04
CA SER A 246 -14.76 4.20 0.62
C SER A 246 -15.31 3.42 1.80
N THR A 247 -16.32 2.61 1.53
CA THR A 247 -16.85 1.67 2.50
C THR A 247 -16.90 0.27 1.90
N PHE A 248 -16.52 -0.73 2.69
CA PHE A 248 -16.52 -2.13 2.27
C PHE A 248 -17.34 -2.95 3.25
N LEU A 249 -18.18 -3.82 2.72
CA LEU A 249 -18.79 -4.91 3.48
C LEU A 249 -18.21 -6.22 2.96
N THR A 250 -17.49 -6.96 3.81
CA THR A 250 -16.90 -8.25 3.44
C THR A 250 -17.60 -9.38 4.15
N TRP A 251 -17.82 -10.49 3.45
CA TRP A 251 -18.50 -11.67 3.98
C TRP A 251 -17.75 -12.95 3.60
N GLN A 252 -17.20 -13.64 4.60
CA GLN A 252 -16.66 -14.99 4.45
C GLN A 252 -17.82 -15.99 4.44
N VAL A 253 -18.32 -16.31 3.25
CA VAL A 253 -19.48 -17.19 3.04
C VAL A 253 -19.16 -18.63 3.49
N ARG A 254 -17.96 -19.08 3.17
CA ARG A 254 -17.37 -20.39 3.52
C ARG A 254 -15.84 -20.28 3.45
N PRO A 255 -15.05 -21.23 3.99
CA PRO A 255 -13.60 -21.11 4.04
C PRO A 255 -12.93 -20.77 2.70
N ALA A 256 -13.48 -21.24 1.59
CA ALA A 256 -12.93 -21.00 0.26
C ALA A 256 -13.59 -19.81 -0.48
N LEU A 257 -14.65 -19.18 0.03
CA LEU A 257 -15.40 -18.14 -0.69
C LEU A 257 -15.60 -16.91 0.18
N LYS A 258 -15.03 -15.78 -0.25
CA LYS A 258 -15.28 -14.45 0.31
C LYS A 258 -15.99 -13.57 -0.73
N LEU A 259 -16.97 -12.81 -0.31
CA LEU A 259 -17.62 -11.78 -1.09
C LEU A 259 -17.32 -10.42 -0.47
N ALA A 260 -17.26 -9.38 -1.32
CA ALA A 260 -17.12 -8.00 -0.85
C ALA A 260 -17.94 -7.05 -1.73
N GLY A 261 -18.60 -6.10 -1.09
CA GLY A 261 -19.24 -4.96 -1.73
C GLY A 261 -18.49 -3.69 -1.35
N ARG A 262 -18.26 -2.77 -2.29
CA ARG A 262 -17.68 -1.45 -2.07
C ARG A 262 -18.57 -0.36 -2.62
N LEU A 263 -18.69 0.74 -1.89
CA LEU A 263 -19.18 2.03 -2.36
C LEU A 263 -18.09 3.06 -2.08
N GLU A 264 -17.79 3.92 -3.05
CA GLU A 264 -16.72 4.89 -2.95
C GLU A 264 -17.05 6.19 -3.67
N TYR A 265 -16.52 7.29 -3.16
CA TYR A 265 -16.57 8.61 -3.77
C TYR A 265 -15.20 9.27 -3.68
N TYR A 266 -14.82 10.02 -4.71
CA TYR A 266 -13.59 10.83 -4.72
C TYR A 266 -13.82 12.12 -5.47
N ALA A 267 -13.23 13.21 -4.97
CA ALA A 267 -13.30 14.52 -5.59
C ALA A 267 -11.95 15.26 -5.47
N ASP A 268 -11.44 15.67 -6.62
CA ASP A 268 -10.30 16.59 -6.78
C ASP A 268 -10.71 17.72 -7.75
N PRO A 269 -11.56 18.67 -7.30
CA PRO A 269 -12.14 19.66 -8.19
C PRO A 269 -11.15 20.68 -8.73
N LYS A 270 -9.94 20.73 -8.18
CA LYS A 270 -8.88 21.68 -8.57
C LYS A 270 -7.67 21.01 -9.21
N ALA A 271 -7.78 19.71 -9.53
CA ALA A 271 -6.68 18.95 -10.15
C ALA A 271 -5.36 19.06 -9.37
N ILE A 272 -5.43 18.83 -8.05
CA ILE A 272 -4.27 18.93 -7.16
C ILE A 272 -3.42 17.68 -7.27
N ILE A 273 -4.04 16.51 -7.15
CA ILE A 273 -3.44 15.18 -7.26
C ILE A 273 -3.55 14.69 -8.70
N LEU A 274 -4.70 14.88 -9.33
CA LEU A 274 -5.00 14.42 -10.67
C LEU A 274 -4.57 15.44 -11.73
N ALA A 275 -4.48 15.00 -12.99
CA ALA A 275 -4.15 15.89 -14.09
C ALA A 275 -5.30 16.83 -14.51
N GLU A 276 -6.54 16.47 -14.14
CA GLU A 276 -7.78 17.21 -14.45
C GLU A 276 -8.73 17.23 -13.27
N SER A 277 -9.67 18.18 -13.26
CA SER A 277 -10.76 18.22 -12.30
C SER A 277 -11.58 16.95 -12.34
N PHE A 278 -11.81 16.35 -11.18
CA PHE A 278 -12.44 15.06 -11.07
C PHE A 278 -13.42 14.99 -9.90
N SER A 279 -14.55 14.33 -10.13
CA SER A 279 -15.37 13.74 -9.08
C SER A 279 -16.14 12.56 -9.65
N ASP A 280 -16.29 11.49 -8.87
CA ASP A 280 -17.01 10.30 -9.29
C ASP A 280 -17.52 9.49 -8.10
N LEU A 281 -18.68 8.85 -8.30
CA LEU A 281 -19.26 7.85 -7.43
C LEU A 281 -19.13 6.47 -8.10
N SER A 282 -18.65 5.49 -7.36
CA SER A 282 -18.44 4.14 -7.88
C SER A 282 -18.89 3.09 -6.88
N GLN A 283 -19.32 1.95 -7.39
CA GLN A 283 -19.66 0.77 -6.60
C GLN A 283 -19.09 -0.48 -7.24
N SER A 284 -18.76 -1.48 -6.41
CA SER A 284 -18.30 -2.77 -6.92
C SER A 284 -18.72 -3.96 -6.06
N LEU A 285 -18.74 -5.12 -6.71
CA LEU A 285 -18.98 -6.42 -6.09
C LEU A 285 -17.84 -7.35 -6.48
N SER A 286 -17.12 -7.88 -5.49
CA SER A 286 -16.00 -8.81 -5.67
C SER A 286 -16.33 -10.18 -5.10
N ALA A 287 -15.78 -11.21 -5.72
CA ALA A 287 -15.78 -12.58 -5.21
C ALA A 287 -14.38 -13.19 -5.29
N ASP A 288 -13.92 -13.74 -4.17
CA ASP A 288 -12.66 -14.44 -4.04
C ASP A 288 -12.92 -15.91 -3.81
N TYR A 289 -12.33 -16.76 -4.64
CA TYR A 289 -12.38 -18.21 -4.48
C TYR A 289 -10.97 -18.77 -4.25
N GLN A 290 -10.72 -19.25 -3.03
CA GLN A 290 -9.46 -19.85 -2.65
C GLN A 290 -9.31 -21.22 -3.33
N LEU A 291 -8.35 -21.35 -4.25
CA LEU A 291 -8.05 -22.58 -4.97
C LEU A 291 -7.12 -23.49 -4.16
N THR A 292 -6.10 -22.87 -3.54
CA THR A 292 -5.11 -23.51 -2.67
C THR A 292 -4.74 -22.52 -1.55
N SER A 293 -3.91 -22.91 -0.59
CA SER A 293 -3.40 -21.99 0.42
C SER A 293 -2.58 -20.82 -0.16
N TRP A 294 -2.07 -20.95 -1.38
CA TRP A 294 -1.21 -20.00 -2.07
C TRP A 294 -1.77 -19.51 -3.41
N GLY A 295 -2.99 -19.94 -3.81
CA GLY A 295 -3.61 -19.59 -5.10
C GLY A 295 -5.07 -19.20 -4.94
N MET A 296 -5.50 -18.08 -5.55
CA MET A 296 -6.84 -17.52 -5.47
C MET A 296 -7.32 -17.05 -6.83
N LEU A 297 -8.58 -17.37 -7.16
CA LEU A 297 -9.31 -16.77 -8.26
C LEU A 297 -10.11 -15.59 -7.68
N ARG A 298 -9.99 -14.42 -8.30
CA ARG A 298 -10.68 -13.20 -7.87
C ARG A 298 -11.41 -12.60 -9.07
N THR A 299 -12.64 -12.14 -8.85
CA THR A 299 -13.41 -11.42 -9.87
C THR A 299 -14.08 -10.21 -9.25
N GLU A 300 -14.29 -9.17 -10.04
CA GLU A 300 -15.00 -7.97 -9.63
C GLU A 300 -15.82 -7.40 -10.79
N TRP A 301 -17.06 -7.05 -10.50
CA TRP A 301 -17.83 -6.11 -11.29
C TRP A 301 -17.76 -4.74 -10.63
N LYS A 302 -17.46 -3.70 -11.42
CA LYS A 302 -17.39 -2.31 -10.98
C LYS A 302 -18.28 -1.45 -11.89
N HIS A 303 -19.03 -0.54 -11.27
CA HIS A 303 -19.76 0.52 -11.95
C HIS A 303 -19.29 1.88 -11.44
N SER A 304 -19.05 2.79 -12.35
CA SER A 304 -18.70 4.19 -12.11
C SER A 304 -19.63 5.08 -12.92
N GLU A 305 -20.05 6.20 -12.37
CA GLU A 305 -20.86 7.16 -13.13
C GLU A 305 -20.11 7.71 -14.34
N LYS A 306 -18.78 7.87 -14.24
CA LYS A 306 -17.94 8.45 -15.29
C LYS A 306 -17.53 7.42 -16.36
N TRP A 307 -17.24 6.17 -15.99
CA TRP A 307 -16.69 5.16 -16.91
C TRP A 307 -17.60 3.95 -17.15
N GLY A 308 -18.78 3.92 -16.50
CA GLY A 308 -19.77 2.86 -16.65
C GLY A 308 -19.33 1.52 -16.05
N ASN A 309 -19.61 0.42 -16.75
CA ASN A 309 -19.45 -0.93 -16.24
C ASN A 309 -18.15 -1.59 -16.70
N GLU A 310 -17.46 -2.22 -15.76
CA GLU A 310 -16.27 -3.04 -15.98
C GLU A 310 -16.40 -4.37 -15.24
N VAL A 311 -15.77 -5.41 -15.79
CA VAL A 311 -15.57 -6.71 -15.12
C VAL A 311 -14.10 -7.09 -15.19
N LEU A 312 -13.58 -7.56 -14.08
CA LEU A 312 -12.21 -8.08 -13.97
C LEU A 312 -12.25 -9.54 -13.49
N LEU A 313 -11.33 -10.34 -14.00
CA LEU A 313 -11.07 -11.69 -13.57
C LEU A 313 -9.56 -11.87 -13.42
N GLY A 314 -9.09 -12.39 -12.30
CA GLY A 314 -7.67 -12.55 -12.04
C GLY A 314 -7.32 -13.82 -11.27
N LEU A 315 -6.07 -14.23 -11.46
CA LEU A 315 -5.43 -15.28 -10.69
C LEU A 315 -4.29 -14.68 -9.90
N LEU A 316 -4.33 -14.91 -8.60
CA LEU A 316 -3.34 -14.40 -7.63
C LEU A 316 -2.62 -15.60 -7.01
N PHE A 317 -1.31 -15.46 -6.88
CA PHE A 317 -0.43 -16.44 -6.25
C PHE A 317 0.42 -15.74 -5.20
N ASN A 318 0.44 -16.28 -3.98
CA ASN A 318 1.23 -15.74 -2.87
C ASN A 318 2.01 -16.90 -2.22
N LEU A 319 3.29 -16.98 -2.56
CA LEU A 319 4.23 -17.99 -2.11
C LEU A 319 5.18 -17.34 -1.10
N SER A 320 4.94 -17.50 0.17
CA SER A 320 5.89 -17.12 1.23
C SER A 320 6.57 -18.37 1.76
N SER A 321 7.90 -18.38 1.84
CA SER A 321 8.60 -19.36 2.68
C SER A 321 8.36 -18.97 4.15
N ASN A 322 7.71 -19.84 4.89
CA ASN A 322 7.67 -19.75 6.35
C ASN A 322 9.04 -20.01 6.95
#